data_e61e704183601471c615add9fabfa4a5
#
_entry.id   e61e704183601471c615add9fabfa4a5
#
_cell.length_a   1.000
_cell.length_b   1.000
_cell.length_c   1.000
_cell.angle_alpha   90.00
_cell.angle_beta   90.00
_cell.angle_gamma   90.00
#
_symmetry.space_group_name_H-M   'P 1'
#
loop_
_entity.id
_entity.type
_entity.pdbx_description
1 polymer ?
#
loop_
_entity_poly.entity_id
_entity_poly.type
_entity_poly.pdbx_seq_one_letter_code
_entity_poly.pdbx_strand_id
1 'polypeptide(L)'
;MNNIIVGMGEALWDVLPEGKKIGGAPANFAYHVSQFGFDSRVVSAVGRDELGEEILKVFNEKKLKMQIEQVDYPTGTVQVTLDDEGVPCYEIKEGVAWDNIPFTDELKRLALSTRAVCFGSLAQRNEVSRATINRFLDTMPDIDGQLKIFDINLRQDFYSKEVLRESFHRCNVLKINDEELVTISRMFGYPGIDLQDKCWILLAKYNLKMLILTCGINGSYVFTPGPRQCKICAAIGKDKAPRLRERK
;
A
#
# COMPACT_ATOMS: atom_id res chain seq x y z
N MET A 1 -8.70 -0.86 -24.10
CA MET A 1 -7.81 -0.23 -23.10
C MET A 1 -7.49 -1.29 -22.06
N ASN A 2 -6.23 -1.48 -21.75
CA ASN A 2 -5.85 -2.41 -20.69
C ASN A 2 -6.28 -1.86 -19.34
N ASN A 3 -7.07 -2.60 -18.59
CA ASN A 3 -7.55 -2.21 -17.26
C ASN A 3 -6.71 -2.91 -16.17
N ILE A 4 -5.38 -2.83 -16.29
CA ILE A 4 -4.48 -3.44 -15.32
C ILE A 4 -4.46 -2.58 -14.05
N ILE A 5 -4.62 -3.26 -12.90
CA ILE A 5 -4.55 -2.66 -11.58
C ILE A 5 -3.33 -3.25 -10.86
N VAL A 6 -2.50 -2.39 -10.29
CA VAL A 6 -1.23 -2.78 -9.68
C VAL A 6 -1.24 -2.48 -8.18
N GLY A 7 -0.81 -3.44 -7.38
CA GLY A 7 -0.36 -3.22 -6.01
C GLY A 7 1.16 -3.23 -5.97
N MET A 8 1.81 -2.11 -5.62
CA MET A 8 3.25 -1.96 -5.70
C MET A 8 3.88 -1.64 -4.34
N GLY A 9 4.83 -2.46 -3.93
CA GLY A 9 5.55 -2.28 -2.68
C GLY A 9 5.98 -3.60 -2.04
N GLU A 10 5.82 -3.73 -0.72
CA GLU A 10 6.27 -4.87 0.04
C GLU A 10 5.45 -6.15 -0.23
N ALA A 11 6.19 -7.26 -0.39
CA ALA A 11 5.71 -8.63 -0.25
C ALA A 11 6.62 -9.33 0.76
N LEU A 12 6.06 -9.92 1.80
CA LEU A 12 6.80 -10.38 2.97
C LEU A 12 6.09 -11.52 3.69
N TRP A 13 6.81 -12.14 4.64
CA TRP A 13 6.24 -13.04 5.62
C TRP A 13 6.03 -12.35 6.97
N ASP A 14 4.81 -12.37 7.48
CA ASP A 14 4.54 -12.15 8.91
C ASP A 14 4.86 -13.47 9.64
N VAL A 15 5.88 -13.45 10.46
CA VAL A 15 6.32 -14.60 11.25
C VAL A 15 5.70 -14.51 12.64
N LEU A 16 4.74 -15.36 12.91
CA LEU A 16 3.96 -15.44 14.13
C LEU A 16 4.40 -16.64 14.96
N PRO A 17 4.15 -16.70 16.27
CA PRO A 17 4.46 -17.86 17.08
C PRO A 17 3.87 -19.17 16.54
N GLU A 18 2.68 -19.11 15.94
CA GLU A 18 1.98 -20.27 15.36
C GLU A 18 2.36 -20.58 13.91
N GLY A 19 3.29 -19.85 13.31
CA GLY A 19 3.73 -20.02 11.93
C GLY A 19 3.80 -18.74 11.13
N LYS A 20 4.13 -18.85 9.85
CA LYS A 20 4.24 -17.69 8.96
C LYS A 20 3.01 -17.50 8.08
N LYS A 21 2.66 -16.25 7.82
CA LYS A 21 1.57 -15.86 6.92
C LYS A 21 2.08 -14.82 5.93
N ILE A 22 1.58 -14.91 4.70
CA ILE A 22 1.96 -13.94 3.68
C ILE A 22 1.36 -12.56 4.01
N GLY A 23 2.18 -11.52 3.88
CA GLY A 23 1.86 -10.14 4.21
C GLY A 23 2.26 -9.17 3.12
N GLY A 24 2.09 -7.89 3.41
CA GLY A 24 2.31 -6.77 2.49
C GLY A 24 0.99 -6.14 2.06
N ALA A 25 0.80 -4.85 2.36
CA ALA A 25 -0.43 -4.14 2.02
C ALA A 25 -0.67 -4.09 0.50
N PRO A 26 0.34 -3.81 -0.36
CA PRO A 26 0.16 -3.83 -1.82
C PRO A 26 -0.20 -5.21 -2.37
N ALA A 27 0.38 -6.29 -1.82
CA ALA A 27 0.05 -7.65 -2.24
C ALA A 27 -1.38 -8.02 -1.85
N ASN A 28 -1.82 -7.64 -0.64
CA ASN A 28 -3.20 -7.80 -0.21
C ASN A 28 -4.18 -7.01 -1.09
N PHE A 29 -3.86 -5.77 -1.44
CA PHE A 29 -4.66 -4.96 -2.36
C PHE A 29 -4.82 -5.67 -3.72
N ALA A 30 -3.72 -6.07 -4.34
CA ALA A 30 -3.76 -6.75 -5.64
C ALA A 30 -4.58 -8.05 -5.57
N TYR A 31 -4.43 -8.84 -4.49
CA TYR A 31 -5.21 -10.05 -4.29
C TYR A 31 -6.72 -9.76 -4.20
N HIS A 32 -7.13 -8.81 -3.39
CA HIS A 32 -8.56 -8.47 -3.26
C HIS A 32 -9.16 -7.95 -4.57
N VAL A 33 -8.42 -7.11 -5.29
CA VAL A 33 -8.85 -6.62 -6.61
C VAL A 33 -9.04 -7.77 -7.59
N SER A 34 -8.17 -8.79 -7.58
CA SER A 34 -8.31 -9.98 -8.43
C SER A 34 -9.56 -10.78 -8.12
N GLN A 35 -10.00 -10.81 -6.84
CA GLN A 35 -11.22 -11.51 -6.42
C GLN A 35 -12.51 -10.84 -6.96
N PHE A 36 -12.43 -9.55 -7.35
CA PHE A 36 -13.50 -8.86 -8.07
C PHE A 36 -13.45 -9.05 -9.58
N GLY A 37 -12.56 -9.91 -10.09
CA GLY A 37 -12.45 -10.24 -11.52
C GLY A 37 -11.65 -9.25 -12.35
N PHE A 38 -10.93 -8.30 -11.72
CA PHE A 38 -10.05 -7.38 -12.43
C PHE A 38 -8.69 -8.01 -12.76
N ASP A 39 -8.04 -7.54 -13.84
CA ASP A 39 -6.64 -7.86 -14.12
C ASP A 39 -5.73 -7.13 -13.14
N SER A 40 -5.43 -7.80 -12.04
CA SER A 40 -4.61 -7.26 -10.96
C SER A 40 -3.25 -7.93 -10.90
N ARG A 41 -2.22 -7.13 -10.58
CA ARG A 41 -0.83 -7.59 -10.45
C ARG A 41 -0.18 -7.03 -9.21
N VAL A 42 0.63 -7.87 -8.55
CA VAL A 42 1.53 -7.41 -7.50
C VAL A 42 2.90 -7.11 -8.09
N VAL A 43 3.48 -5.97 -7.71
CA VAL A 43 4.85 -5.56 -8.08
C VAL A 43 5.67 -5.46 -6.80
N SER A 44 6.74 -6.24 -6.71
CA SER A 44 7.62 -6.31 -5.54
C SER A 44 8.98 -6.91 -5.92
N ALA A 45 9.82 -7.20 -4.92
CA ALA A 45 10.97 -8.06 -5.05
C ALA A 45 11.04 -9.05 -3.89
N VAL A 46 11.60 -10.24 -4.15
CA VAL A 46 11.90 -11.28 -3.15
C VAL A 46 13.35 -11.71 -3.28
N GLY A 47 13.87 -12.35 -2.25
CA GLY A 47 15.21 -12.91 -2.27
C GLY A 47 15.31 -14.16 -3.14
N ARG A 48 16.55 -14.50 -3.51
CA ARG A 48 16.92 -15.81 -4.09
C ARG A 48 17.09 -16.83 -2.96
N ASP A 49 16.05 -16.94 -2.12
CA ASP A 49 16.02 -17.79 -0.95
C ASP A 49 14.72 -18.60 -0.89
N GLU A 50 14.66 -19.55 0.02
CA GLU A 50 13.50 -20.44 0.19
C GLU A 50 12.21 -19.67 0.51
N LEU A 51 12.31 -18.59 1.31
CA LEU A 51 11.14 -17.76 1.64
C LEU A 51 10.60 -17.01 0.42
N GLY A 52 11.49 -16.57 -0.47
CA GLY A 52 11.10 -15.92 -1.73
C GLY A 52 10.40 -16.90 -2.68
N GLU A 53 10.94 -18.09 -2.84
CA GLU A 53 10.33 -19.14 -3.67
C GLU A 53 8.94 -19.54 -3.14
N GLU A 54 8.79 -19.62 -1.83
CA GLU A 54 7.50 -19.89 -1.21
C GLU A 54 6.48 -18.77 -1.46
N ILE A 55 6.88 -17.47 -1.42
CA ILE A 55 5.99 -16.35 -1.78
C ILE A 55 5.50 -16.51 -3.21
N LEU A 56 6.42 -16.76 -4.17
CA LEU A 56 6.08 -16.94 -5.57
C LEU A 56 5.12 -18.12 -5.77
N LYS A 57 5.36 -19.23 -5.08
CA LYS A 57 4.49 -20.41 -5.10
C LYS A 57 3.10 -20.08 -4.58
N VAL A 58 2.97 -19.43 -3.43
CA VAL A 58 1.66 -19.07 -2.84
C VAL A 58 0.89 -18.11 -3.76
N PHE A 59 1.55 -17.14 -4.38
CA PHE A 59 0.89 -16.26 -5.33
C PHE A 59 0.41 -16.99 -6.57
N ASN A 60 1.18 -17.94 -7.11
CA ASN A 60 0.78 -18.81 -8.21
C ASN A 60 -0.43 -19.70 -7.84
N GLU A 61 -0.42 -20.34 -6.67
CA GLU A 61 -1.53 -21.15 -6.17
C GLU A 61 -2.82 -20.33 -6.05
N LYS A 62 -2.70 -19.05 -5.63
CA LYS A 62 -3.81 -18.09 -5.55
C LYS A 62 -4.17 -17.47 -6.89
N LYS A 63 -3.48 -17.84 -7.98
CA LYS A 63 -3.66 -17.28 -9.34
C LYS A 63 -3.51 -15.77 -9.39
N LEU A 64 -2.71 -15.20 -8.49
CA LEU A 64 -2.38 -13.78 -8.45
C LEU A 64 -1.26 -13.50 -9.45
N LYS A 65 -1.56 -12.69 -10.47
CA LYS A 65 -0.54 -12.24 -11.41
C LYS A 65 0.50 -11.37 -10.69
N MET A 66 1.77 -11.51 -11.07
CA MET A 66 2.86 -10.83 -10.41
C MET A 66 3.92 -10.36 -11.39
N GLN A 67 4.59 -9.27 -11.06
CA GLN A 67 5.84 -8.78 -11.61
C GLN A 67 6.79 -8.64 -10.43
N ILE A 68 7.40 -9.75 -10.03
CA ILE A 68 8.28 -9.84 -8.86
C ILE A 68 9.66 -10.25 -9.33
N GLU A 69 10.63 -9.41 -9.03
CA GLU A 69 12.03 -9.68 -9.32
C GLU A 69 12.69 -10.43 -8.16
N GLN A 70 13.54 -11.40 -8.46
CA GLN A 70 14.41 -12.04 -7.48
C GLN A 70 15.74 -11.28 -7.42
N VAL A 71 16.10 -10.76 -6.24
CA VAL A 71 17.29 -9.93 -6.01
C VAL A 71 18.22 -10.58 -4.98
N ASP A 72 19.46 -10.10 -4.91
CA ASP A 72 20.49 -10.63 -4.00
C ASP A 72 20.38 -9.99 -2.59
N TYR A 73 19.16 -9.91 -2.08
CA TYR A 73 18.80 -9.46 -0.74
C TYR A 73 17.85 -10.49 -0.13
N PRO A 74 17.83 -10.68 1.19
CA PRO A 74 16.95 -11.65 1.83
C PRO A 74 15.47 -11.26 1.62
N THR A 75 14.61 -12.26 1.52
CA THR A 75 13.16 -12.03 1.48
C THR A 75 12.68 -11.34 2.76
N GLY A 76 11.83 -10.35 2.61
CA GLY A 76 11.32 -9.55 3.72
C GLY A 76 10.50 -10.36 4.71
N THR A 77 10.77 -10.12 6.00
CA THR A 77 10.02 -10.70 7.11
C THR A 77 9.64 -9.62 8.12
N VAL A 78 8.51 -9.84 8.79
CA VAL A 78 8.09 -9.11 9.98
C VAL A 78 7.97 -10.11 11.10
N GLN A 79 8.79 -9.97 12.13
CA GLN A 79 8.68 -10.80 13.35
C GLN A 79 7.56 -10.21 14.20
N VAL A 80 6.64 -11.07 14.62
CA VAL A 80 5.55 -10.69 15.51
C VAL A 80 5.76 -11.44 16.82
N THR A 81 6.19 -10.72 17.84
CA THR A 81 6.35 -11.24 19.22
C THR A 81 5.25 -10.63 20.08
N LEU A 82 5.00 -11.25 21.23
CA LEU A 82 4.15 -10.66 22.27
C LEU A 82 5.04 -10.11 23.37
N ASP A 83 4.73 -8.92 23.87
CA ASP A 83 5.37 -8.42 25.08
C ASP A 83 4.84 -9.13 26.35
N ASP A 84 5.34 -8.72 27.52
CA ASP A 84 4.97 -9.29 28.81
C ASP A 84 3.47 -9.09 29.15
N GLU A 85 2.79 -8.15 28.48
CA GLU A 85 1.37 -7.85 28.63
C GLU A 85 0.52 -8.53 27.54
N GLY A 86 1.15 -9.30 26.63
CA GLY A 86 0.49 -9.98 25.52
C GLY A 86 0.17 -9.05 24.33
N VAL A 87 0.77 -7.86 24.28
CA VAL A 87 0.58 -6.92 23.18
C VAL A 87 1.53 -7.29 22.02
N PRO A 88 1.04 -7.36 20.76
CA PRO A 88 1.90 -7.67 19.62
C PRO A 88 2.96 -6.60 19.36
N CYS A 89 4.23 -6.98 19.39
CA CYS A 89 5.35 -6.18 18.92
C CYS A 89 5.77 -6.64 17.53
N TYR A 90 6.00 -5.67 16.64
CA TYR A 90 6.35 -5.93 15.24
C TYR A 90 7.79 -5.47 14.99
N GLU A 91 8.63 -6.36 14.52
CA GLU A 91 9.98 -6.02 14.05
C GLU A 91 10.04 -6.21 12.54
N ILE A 92 10.09 -5.09 11.80
CA ILE A 92 10.19 -5.08 10.35
C ILE A 92 11.66 -5.06 9.96
N LYS A 93 12.16 -6.14 9.37
CA LYS A 93 13.57 -6.24 8.95
C LYS A 93 13.88 -5.21 7.85
N GLU A 94 15.06 -4.61 7.96
CA GLU A 94 15.62 -3.70 6.96
C GLU A 94 16.62 -4.41 6.04
N GLY A 95 16.96 -3.79 4.90
CA GLY A 95 17.92 -4.34 3.95
C GLY A 95 17.42 -5.60 3.25
N VAL A 96 16.14 -5.71 3.02
CA VAL A 96 15.46 -6.86 2.42
C VAL A 96 15.14 -6.63 0.94
N ALA A 97 14.68 -7.67 0.27
CA ALA A 97 14.44 -7.67 -1.17
C ALA A 97 13.48 -6.56 -1.64
N TRP A 98 12.35 -6.36 -0.97
CA TRP A 98 11.40 -5.31 -1.34
C TRP A 98 11.89 -3.87 -1.05
N ASP A 99 13.00 -3.68 -0.35
CA ASP A 99 13.73 -2.40 -0.28
C ASP A 99 14.49 -2.11 -1.59
N ASN A 100 14.65 -3.11 -2.46
CA ASN A 100 15.50 -3.10 -3.65
C ASN A 100 14.75 -3.52 -4.92
N ILE A 101 13.53 -3.06 -5.10
CA ILE A 101 12.73 -3.31 -6.31
C ILE A 101 13.38 -2.61 -7.51
N PRO A 102 13.88 -3.35 -8.54
CA PRO A 102 14.53 -2.73 -9.68
C PRO A 102 13.49 -2.18 -10.67
N PHE A 103 13.86 -1.13 -11.41
CA PHE A 103 13.03 -0.62 -12.52
C PHE A 103 13.46 -1.26 -13.84
N THR A 104 12.81 -2.35 -14.22
CA THR A 104 13.09 -3.10 -15.44
C THR A 104 12.28 -2.57 -16.64
N ASP A 105 12.64 -3.02 -17.86
CA ASP A 105 11.86 -2.69 -19.07
C ASP A 105 10.47 -3.33 -19.05
N GLU A 106 10.32 -4.50 -18.40
CA GLU A 106 9.03 -5.13 -18.13
C GLU A 106 8.16 -4.24 -17.24
N LEU A 107 8.75 -3.73 -16.17
CA LEU A 107 8.05 -2.83 -15.24
C LEU A 107 7.65 -1.52 -15.93
N LYS A 108 8.50 -0.99 -16.81
CA LYS A 108 8.17 0.17 -17.65
C LYS A 108 6.98 -0.10 -18.57
N ARG A 109 6.96 -1.26 -19.26
CA ARG A 109 5.81 -1.66 -20.11
C ARG A 109 4.54 -1.83 -19.29
N LEU A 110 4.65 -2.39 -18.08
CA LEU A 110 3.53 -2.52 -17.17
C LEU A 110 2.99 -1.15 -16.76
N ALA A 111 3.85 -0.19 -16.39
CA ALA A 111 3.46 1.17 -16.03
C ALA A 111 2.64 1.86 -17.13
N LEU A 112 3.09 1.75 -18.39
CA LEU A 112 2.39 2.31 -19.56
C LEU A 112 0.99 1.70 -19.79
N SER A 113 0.74 0.48 -19.28
CA SER A 113 -0.52 -0.24 -19.42
C SER A 113 -1.39 -0.18 -18.17
N THR A 114 -0.90 0.45 -17.10
CA THR A 114 -1.57 0.46 -15.79
C THR A 114 -2.67 1.51 -15.73
N ARG A 115 -3.88 1.09 -15.36
CA ARG A 115 -5.04 1.96 -15.14
C ARG A 115 -5.13 2.48 -13.72
N ALA A 116 -4.76 1.65 -12.75
CA ALA A 116 -4.72 2.04 -11.35
C ALA A 116 -3.51 1.41 -10.65
N VAL A 117 -2.90 2.15 -9.74
CA VAL A 117 -1.84 1.64 -8.87
C VAL A 117 -2.12 2.02 -7.43
N CYS A 118 -1.90 1.07 -6.51
CA CYS A 118 -1.88 1.31 -5.08
C CYS A 118 -0.47 1.11 -4.55
N PHE A 119 0.05 2.09 -3.82
CA PHE A 119 1.38 2.09 -3.21
C PHE A 119 1.33 2.68 -1.80
N GLY A 120 2.30 2.35 -0.97
CA GLY A 120 2.38 2.79 0.42
C GLY A 120 3.65 3.57 0.74
N SER A 121 3.79 3.99 2.01
CA SER A 121 5.01 4.66 2.49
C SER A 121 6.14 3.68 2.80
N LEU A 122 5.83 2.48 3.31
CA LEU A 122 6.81 1.55 3.85
C LEU A 122 7.87 1.11 2.82
N ALA A 123 7.46 0.74 1.61
CA ALA A 123 8.40 0.35 0.56
C ALA A 123 9.23 1.52 -0.01
N GLN A 124 8.94 2.75 0.42
CA GLN A 124 9.70 3.94 0.06
C GLN A 124 10.77 4.33 1.09
N ARG A 125 10.94 3.55 2.17
CA ARG A 125 11.96 3.80 3.18
C ARG A 125 13.37 3.73 2.61
N ASN A 126 13.61 2.81 1.68
CA ASN A 126 14.88 2.68 0.95
C ASN A 126 14.82 3.44 -0.38
N GLU A 127 15.94 4.06 -0.75
CA GLU A 127 16.04 4.91 -1.94
C GLU A 127 15.80 4.14 -3.25
N VAL A 128 16.26 2.89 -3.36
CA VAL A 128 16.15 2.08 -4.58
C VAL A 128 14.68 1.84 -4.92
N SER A 129 13.90 1.29 -3.99
CA SER A 129 12.47 1.05 -4.22
C SER A 129 11.68 2.34 -4.32
N ARG A 130 12.02 3.39 -3.56
CA ARG A 130 11.43 4.72 -3.70
C ARG A 130 11.61 5.29 -5.09
N ALA A 131 12.83 5.24 -5.63
CA ALA A 131 13.11 5.70 -6.99
C ALA A 131 12.32 4.91 -8.05
N THR A 132 12.21 3.59 -7.87
CA THR A 132 11.44 2.72 -8.75
C THR A 132 9.94 3.02 -8.68
N ILE A 133 9.37 3.19 -7.48
CA ILE A 133 7.96 3.56 -7.30
C ILE A 133 7.68 4.91 -7.96
N ASN A 134 8.49 5.92 -7.68
CA ASN A 134 8.35 7.25 -8.28
C ASN A 134 8.41 7.19 -9.80
N ARG A 135 9.40 6.48 -10.35
CA ARG A 135 9.55 6.32 -11.80
C ARG A 135 8.38 5.56 -12.43
N PHE A 136 7.82 4.57 -11.74
CA PHE A 136 6.60 3.88 -12.19
C PHE A 136 5.42 4.84 -12.27
N LEU A 137 5.18 5.62 -11.21
CA LEU A 137 4.11 6.61 -11.15
C LEU A 137 4.24 7.70 -12.22
N ASP A 138 5.47 8.15 -12.48
CA ASP A 138 5.79 9.18 -13.47
C ASP A 138 5.72 8.61 -14.92
N THR A 139 5.89 7.29 -15.10
CA THR A 139 5.78 6.60 -16.41
C THR A 139 4.33 6.29 -16.77
N MET A 140 3.43 6.18 -15.80
CA MET A 140 2.01 5.95 -16.08
C MET A 140 1.43 7.07 -16.95
N PRO A 141 0.64 6.75 -17.99
CA PRO A 141 0.04 7.79 -18.85
C PRO A 141 -0.91 8.68 -18.03
N ASP A 142 -0.94 9.98 -18.35
CA ASP A 142 -1.90 10.91 -17.76
C ASP A 142 -3.18 10.89 -18.60
N ILE A 143 -4.08 9.97 -18.27
CA ILE A 143 -5.36 9.79 -18.96
C ILE A 143 -6.53 9.89 -17.98
N ASP A 144 -7.69 10.29 -18.49
CA ASP A 144 -8.88 10.39 -17.64
C ASP A 144 -9.25 9.03 -17.01
N GLY A 145 -9.68 9.08 -15.77
CA GLY A 145 -10.04 7.93 -14.94
C GLY A 145 -8.83 7.08 -14.47
N GLN A 146 -7.57 7.51 -14.67
CA GLN A 146 -6.42 6.88 -14.06
C GLN A 146 -6.39 7.15 -12.56
N LEU A 147 -6.03 6.12 -11.77
CA LEU A 147 -5.97 6.20 -10.32
C LEU A 147 -4.56 5.89 -9.82
N LYS A 148 -3.97 6.85 -9.11
CA LYS A 148 -2.74 6.68 -8.32
C LYS A 148 -3.13 6.76 -6.85
N ILE A 149 -3.27 5.60 -6.22
CA ILE A 149 -3.82 5.44 -4.86
C ILE A 149 -2.66 5.35 -3.88
N PHE A 150 -2.53 6.35 -3.02
CA PHE A 150 -1.58 6.32 -1.92
C PHE A 150 -2.29 5.83 -0.66
N ASP A 151 -2.04 4.59 -0.25
CA ASP A 151 -2.38 4.07 1.08
C ASP A 151 -1.22 4.41 2.02
N ILE A 152 -1.38 5.44 2.85
CA ILE A 152 -0.26 6.02 3.59
C ILE A 152 0.42 5.00 4.50
N ASN A 153 -0.34 4.19 5.21
CA ASN A 153 0.04 2.98 5.92
C ASN A 153 1.36 3.13 6.70
N LEU A 154 1.42 4.13 7.60
CA LEU A 154 2.60 4.43 8.41
C LEU A 154 3.02 3.22 9.26
N ARG A 155 4.31 2.93 9.29
CA ARG A 155 4.88 1.86 10.09
C ARG A 155 6.13 2.36 10.81
N GLN A 156 6.13 2.28 12.14
CA GLN A 156 7.24 2.72 12.98
C GLN A 156 7.73 4.12 12.53
N ASP A 157 9.03 4.29 12.34
CA ASP A 157 9.66 5.52 11.86
C ASP A 157 10.12 5.43 10.39
N PHE A 158 9.62 4.44 9.64
CA PHE A 158 9.99 4.18 8.23
C PHE A 158 9.32 5.12 7.24
N TYR A 159 9.21 6.39 7.58
CA TYR A 159 8.68 7.43 6.71
C TYR A 159 9.35 8.78 7.02
N SER A 160 9.38 9.66 6.05
CA SER A 160 9.84 11.03 6.23
C SER A 160 8.84 12.02 5.66
N LYS A 161 8.96 13.28 6.10
CA LYS A 161 8.12 14.37 5.61
C LYS A 161 8.27 14.56 4.09
N GLU A 162 9.47 14.35 3.57
CA GLU A 162 9.80 14.45 2.14
C GLU A 162 9.09 13.36 1.36
N VAL A 163 9.25 12.09 1.76
CA VAL A 163 8.61 10.93 1.11
C VAL A 163 7.09 11.08 1.08
N LEU A 164 6.50 11.50 2.19
CA LEU A 164 5.06 11.71 2.27
C LEU A 164 4.60 12.86 1.36
N ARG A 165 5.34 13.98 1.35
CA ARG A 165 5.02 15.13 0.49
C ARG A 165 5.08 14.74 -1.00
N GLU A 166 6.13 14.04 -1.41
CA GLU A 166 6.28 13.57 -2.80
C GLU A 166 5.16 12.60 -3.19
N SER A 167 4.79 11.70 -2.29
CA SER A 167 3.69 10.76 -2.51
C SER A 167 2.33 11.46 -2.63
N PHE A 168 2.06 12.47 -1.80
CA PHE A 168 0.85 13.30 -1.90
C PHE A 168 0.75 14.05 -3.24
N HIS A 169 1.86 14.52 -3.78
CA HIS A 169 1.87 15.20 -5.08
C HIS A 169 1.71 14.25 -6.27
N ARG A 170 2.08 12.98 -6.12
CA ARG A 170 1.96 11.97 -7.18
C ARG A 170 0.63 11.23 -7.17
N CYS A 171 -0.05 11.16 -6.04
CA CYS A 171 -1.34 10.48 -5.95
C CYS A 171 -2.51 11.38 -6.37
N ASN A 172 -3.62 10.76 -6.77
CA ASN A 172 -4.90 11.43 -6.94
C ASN A 172 -6.02 10.79 -6.10
N VAL A 173 -5.71 9.69 -5.41
CA VAL A 173 -6.54 9.10 -4.37
C VAL A 173 -5.68 8.87 -3.14
N LEU A 174 -6.13 9.37 -1.99
CA LEU A 174 -5.47 9.16 -0.70
C LEU A 174 -6.34 8.27 0.19
N LYS A 175 -5.77 7.22 0.74
CA LYS A 175 -6.38 6.46 1.84
C LYS A 175 -5.53 6.66 3.10
N ILE A 176 -6.18 7.03 4.19
CA ILE A 176 -5.55 7.36 5.47
C ILE A 176 -6.49 6.93 6.61
N ASN A 177 -5.95 6.51 7.74
CA ASN A 177 -6.75 6.27 8.94
C ASN A 177 -6.74 7.52 9.85
N ASP A 178 -7.57 7.50 10.88
CA ASP A 178 -7.76 8.63 11.82
C ASP A 178 -6.48 8.95 12.61
N GLU A 179 -5.73 7.96 13.06
CA GLU A 179 -4.46 8.15 13.79
C GLU A 179 -3.36 8.71 12.87
N GLU A 180 -3.25 8.19 11.67
CA GLU A 180 -2.35 8.67 10.63
C GLU A 180 -2.68 10.11 10.25
N LEU A 181 -3.96 10.46 10.12
CA LEU A 181 -4.41 11.82 9.81
C LEU A 181 -3.99 12.81 10.88
N VAL A 182 -4.07 12.44 12.16
CA VAL A 182 -3.57 13.26 13.27
C VAL A 182 -2.05 13.45 13.18
N THR A 183 -1.31 12.36 12.95
CA THR A 183 0.15 12.38 12.81
C THR A 183 0.59 13.28 11.65
N ILE A 184 -0.01 13.13 10.48
CA ILE A 184 0.26 13.95 9.29
C ILE A 184 -0.09 15.41 9.54
N SER A 185 -1.23 15.69 10.17
CA SER A 185 -1.64 17.06 10.46
C SER A 185 -0.65 17.78 11.36
N ARG A 186 -0.12 17.10 12.37
CA ARG A 186 0.93 17.65 13.25
C ARG A 186 2.24 17.87 12.48
N MET A 187 2.68 16.86 11.71
CA MET A 187 3.94 16.92 10.95
C MET A 187 3.95 18.07 9.92
N PHE A 188 2.83 18.32 9.24
CA PHE A 188 2.71 19.31 8.18
C PHE A 188 2.13 20.65 8.64
N GLY A 189 1.68 20.75 9.92
CA GLY A 189 1.07 21.95 10.46
C GLY A 189 -0.29 22.28 9.82
N TYR A 190 -1.10 21.26 9.49
CA TYR A 190 -2.42 21.50 8.95
C TYR A 190 -3.39 21.93 10.05
N PRO A 191 -4.06 23.09 9.88
CA PRO A 191 -5.11 23.52 10.80
C PRO A 191 -6.34 22.61 10.67
N GLY A 192 -7.27 22.79 11.56
CA GLY A 192 -8.55 22.07 11.53
C GLY A 192 -8.92 21.59 12.95
N ILE A 193 -10.17 21.82 13.31
CA ILE A 193 -10.70 21.47 14.63
C ILE A 193 -10.98 19.96 14.65
N ASP A 194 -11.55 19.42 13.60
CA ASP A 194 -11.93 18.03 13.50
C ASP A 194 -11.21 17.30 12.34
N LEU A 195 -11.46 15.99 12.25
CA LEU A 195 -10.85 15.14 11.22
C LEU A 195 -11.38 15.45 9.81
N GLN A 196 -12.64 15.88 9.70
CA GLN A 196 -13.24 16.19 8.40
C GLN A 196 -12.62 17.44 7.80
N ASP A 197 -12.39 18.49 8.58
CA ASP A 197 -11.70 19.70 8.14
C ASP A 197 -10.31 19.38 7.60
N LYS A 198 -9.56 18.53 8.31
CA LYS A 198 -8.23 18.07 7.86
C LYS A 198 -8.29 17.30 6.54
N CYS A 199 -9.30 16.45 6.35
CA CYS A 199 -9.53 15.76 5.10
C CYS A 199 -9.81 16.72 3.94
N TRP A 200 -10.63 17.75 4.16
CA TRP A 200 -10.92 18.78 3.15
C TRP A 200 -9.68 19.60 2.79
N ILE A 201 -8.83 19.90 3.77
CA ILE A 201 -7.54 20.59 3.53
C ILE A 201 -6.63 19.74 2.64
N LEU A 202 -6.45 18.45 2.97
CA LEU A 202 -5.63 17.54 2.17
C LEU A 202 -6.17 17.38 0.75
N LEU A 203 -7.47 17.16 0.62
CA LEU A 203 -8.15 16.99 -0.66
C LEU A 203 -7.94 18.21 -1.57
N ALA A 204 -8.12 19.42 -1.04
CA ALA A 204 -7.93 20.66 -1.79
C ALA A 204 -6.46 20.95 -2.10
N LYS A 205 -5.58 20.80 -1.09
CA LYS A 205 -4.14 21.13 -1.21
C LYS A 205 -3.42 20.30 -2.26
N TYR A 206 -3.75 19.00 -2.35
CA TYR A 206 -3.11 18.06 -3.28
C TYR A 206 -3.96 17.74 -4.51
N ASN A 207 -5.05 18.50 -4.72
CA ASN A 207 -5.97 18.32 -5.86
C ASN A 207 -6.41 16.87 -6.05
N LEU A 208 -6.78 16.21 -4.94
CA LEU A 208 -7.16 14.80 -4.95
C LEU A 208 -8.55 14.62 -5.59
N LYS A 209 -8.71 13.55 -6.37
CA LYS A 209 -10.02 13.09 -6.87
C LYS A 209 -10.84 12.45 -5.76
N MET A 210 -10.17 11.88 -4.75
CA MET A 210 -10.82 11.21 -3.63
C MET A 210 -9.88 11.12 -2.43
N LEU A 211 -10.47 11.26 -1.23
CA LEU A 211 -9.81 10.92 0.03
C LEU A 211 -10.70 9.95 0.81
N ILE A 212 -10.11 8.85 1.28
CA ILE A 212 -10.79 7.81 2.07
C ILE A 212 -10.19 7.84 3.47
N LEU A 213 -10.98 8.25 4.46
CA LEU A 213 -10.63 8.19 5.88
C LEU A 213 -11.24 6.94 6.49
N THR A 214 -10.41 6.06 7.05
CA THR A 214 -10.86 4.87 7.78
C THR A 214 -10.79 5.09 9.29
N CYS A 215 -11.84 4.72 10.04
CA CYS A 215 -11.99 4.95 11.47
C CYS A 215 -12.29 3.64 12.23
N GLY A 216 -11.63 2.55 11.87
CA GLY A 216 -11.79 1.25 12.53
C GLY A 216 -13.25 0.79 12.56
N ILE A 217 -13.77 0.53 13.76
CA ILE A 217 -15.16 0.08 13.97
C ILE A 217 -16.20 1.16 13.61
N ASN A 218 -15.79 2.44 13.52
CA ASN A 218 -16.67 3.55 13.18
C ASN A 218 -16.86 3.71 11.65
N GLY A 219 -16.30 2.80 10.85
CA GLY A 219 -16.49 2.79 9.40
C GLY A 219 -15.49 3.65 8.64
N SER A 220 -15.92 4.19 7.51
CA SER A 220 -15.09 4.99 6.63
C SER A 220 -15.87 6.17 6.07
N TYR A 221 -15.14 7.25 5.80
CA TYR A 221 -15.65 8.45 5.16
C TYR A 221 -14.97 8.63 3.81
N VAL A 222 -15.74 8.97 2.78
CA VAL A 222 -15.22 9.24 1.44
C VAL A 222 -15.51 10.70 1.09
N PHE A 223 -14.45 11.44 0.78
CA PHE A 223 -14.47 12.85 0.38
C PHE A 223 -14.12 12.95 -1.09
N THR A 224 -14.89 13.75 -1.85
CA THR A 224 -14.66 14.03 -3.26
C THR A 224 -14.79 15.53 -3.53
N PRO A 225 -14.10 16.09 -4.56
CA PRO A 225 -14.29 17.50 -4.95
C PRO A 225 -15.75 17.81 -5.29
N GLY A 226 -16.19 19.02 -4.98
CA GLY A 226 -17.56 19.48 -5.24
C GLY A 226 -18.20 20.07 -3.99
N PRO A 227 -19.53 20.25 -3.97
CA PRO A 227 -20.22 20.68 -2.75
C PRO A 227 -19.87 19.68 -1.63
N ARG A 228 -19.52 20.21 -0.46
CA ARG A 228 -19.04 19.41 0.69
C ARG A 228 -19.99 18.25 1.01
N GLN A 229 -19.82 17.13 0.33
CA GLN A 229 -20.55 15.89 0.54
C GLN A 229 -19.56 14.83 1.01
N CYS A 230 -19.78 14.35 2.22
CA CYS A 230 -19.07 13.19 2.75
C CYS A 230 -20.02 11.99 2.69
N LYS A 231 -19.61 10.92 2.01
CA LYS A 231 -20.33 9.64 2.06
C LYS A 231 -19.79 8.83 3.22
N ILE A 232 -20.65 8.44 4.14
CA ILE A 232 -20.34 7.53 5.24
C ILE A 232 -20.57 6.11 4.75
N CYS A 233 -19.53 5.30 4.79
CA CYS A 233 -19.62 3.86 4.57
C CYS A 233 -19.58 3.16 5.94
N ALA A 234 -20.57 2.32 6.23
CA ALA A 234 -20.59 1.53 7.45
C ALA A 234 -19.34 0.62 7.54
N ALA A 235 -18.84 0.39 8.75
CA ALA A 235 -17.81 -0.59 8.99
C ALA A 235 -18.29 -1.97 8.53
N ILE A 236 -17.54 -2.60 7.64
CA ILE A 236 -17.71 -4.02 7.39
C ILE A 236 -17.13 -4.73 8.61
N GLY A 237 -17.98 -5.48 9.34
CA GLY A 237 -17.55 -6.21 10.53
C GLY A 237 -16.30 -7.04 10.28
N LYS A 238 -15.44 -7.17 11.29
CA LYS A 238 -14.13 -7.84 11.23
C LYS A 238 -14.15 -9.26 10.62
N ASP A 239 -15.32 -9.87 10.50
CA ASP A 239 -15.48 -11.28 10.11
C ASP A 239 -15.73 -11.51 8.61
N LYS A 240 -15.69 -10.50 7.74
CA LYS A 240 -16.20 -10.65 6.36
C LYS A 240 -15.26 -10.27 5.21
N ALA A 241 -14.08 -9.79 5.44
CA ALA A 241 -13.09 -9.61 4.36
C ALA A 241 -11.97 -10.64 4.49
N PRO A 242 -11.95 -11.73 3.70
CA PRO A 242 -10.86 -12.69 3.75
C PRO A 242 -9.56 -12.00 3.30
N ARG A 243 -8.62 -11.88 4.20
CA ARG A 243 -7.25 -11.46 3.86
C ARG A 243 -6.56 -12.60 3.11
N LEU A 244 -5.45 -12.30 2.39
CA LEU A 244 -4.55 -13.33 1.85
C LEU A 244 -4.24 -14.43 2.90
N ARG A 245 -4.34 -14.06 4.17
CA ARG A 245 -4.10 -14.88 5.37
C ARG A 245 -5.15 -15.95 5.64
N GLU A 246 -6.39 -15.84 5.15
CA GLU A 246 -7.56 -16.54 5.75
C GLU A 246 -8.21 -17.60 4.88
N ARG A 247 -7.66 -17.94 3.70
CA ARG A 247 -8.17 -19.09 2.93
C ARG A 247 -7.18 -20.25 3.03
N LYS A 248 -7.62 -21.28 3.78
CA LYS A 248 -7.05 -22.64 3.70
C LYS A 248 -7.38 -23.26 2.35
#